data_53490afe66563174350a8beb99d99f15
#
_entry.id   53490afe66563174350a8beb99d99f15
#
_cell.length_a   1.000
_cell.length_b   1.000
_cell.length_c   1.000
_cell.angle_alpha   90.00
_cell.angle_beta   90.00
_cell.angle_gamma   90.00
#
_symmetry.space_group_name_H-M   'P 1'
#
loop_
_entity.id
_entity.type
_entity.pdbx_description
1 polymer ?
#
loop_
_entity_poly.entity_id
_entity_poly.type
_entity_poly.pdbx_seq_one_letter_code
_entity_poly.pdbx_strand_id
1 'polypeptide(L)'
;FPADWDKASVSTPDISYRFTRKEDTDTYHITQRFQTPLHPVLQINARKEKIRSVKVNDVPATWQSIESAHGYPLLSIQAEGTSSTTITIEWEGAPLHTLAAQEPVIASNGKLALQIPSGASISQVYDPQSVLAKHTMGATAFNAQIKGEPGHHTFFVYTHQGEMDWWQPVNIYIENTRKAPSYTDFADIRPEKCRMVDFDRQLNASVTDI
;
A
#
# COMPACT_ATOMS: atom_id res chain seq x y z
N PHE A 1 13.88 -1.62 -3.34
CA PHE A 1 14.28 -0.87 -4.54
C PHE A 1 13.10 -0.76 -5.49
N PRO A 2 13.00 0.31 -6.30
CA PRO A 2 12.01 0.39 -7.36
C PRO A 2 12.07 -0.82 -8.29
N ALA A 3 10.92 -1.20 -8.87
CA ALA A 3 10.80 -2.40 -9.68
C ALA A 3 11.63 -2.35 -10.98
N ASP A 4 11.91 -1.14 -11.48
CA ASP A 4 12.66 -0.83 -12.68
C ASP A 4 14.19 -0.75 -12.47
N TRP A 5 14.67 -0.90 -11.23
CA TRP A 5 16.10 -0.86 -10.95
C TRP A 5 16.74 -2.23 -11.11
N ASP A 6 17.70 -2.31 -12.01
CA ASP A 6 18.49 -3.54 -12.23
C ASP A 6 19.74 -3.59 -11.36
N LYS A 7 20.16 -2.44 -10.80
CA LYS A 7 21.33 -2.34 -9.92
C LYS A 7 21.23 -1.15 -8.99
N ALA A 8 21.77 -1.33 -7.78
CA ALA A 8 21.96 -0.26 -6.81
C ALA A 8 23.15 -0.58 -5.94
N SER A 9 23.79 0.43 -5.38
CA SER A 9 24.85 0.25 -4.39
C SER A 9 24.92 1.41 -3.42
N VAL A 10 25.30 1.09 -2.19
CA VAL A 10 25.66 2.06 -1.15
C VAL A 10 26.94 1.60 -0.50
N SER A 11 27.81 2.52 -0.15
CA SER A 11 29.07 2.22 0.54
C SER A 11 29.32 3.25 1.62
N THR A 12 29.63 2.75 2.81
CA THR A 12 30.13 3.50 3.96
C THR A 12 31.51 2.96 4.37
N PRO A 13 32.25 3.58 5.31
CA PRO A 13 33.49 3.03 5.80
C PRO A 13 33.37 1.60 6.34
N ASP A 14 32.24 1.27 6.99
CA ASP A 14 32.07 0.03 7.72
C ASP A 14 31.27 -1.03 6.98
N ILE A 15 30.39 -0.62 6.07
CA ILE A 15 29.51 -1.52 5.31
C ILE A 15 29.34 -1.07 3.88
N SER A 16 29.35 -2.00 2.96
CA SER A 16 28.91 -1.78 1.57
C SER A 16 27.84 -2.79 1.18
N TYR A 17 26.93 -2.33 0.37
CA TYR A 17 25.81 -3.09 -0.11
C TYR A 17 25.65 -2.87 -1.62
N ARG A 18 25.52 -3.96 -2.37
CA ARG A 18 25.28 -3.95 -3.80
C ARG A 18 24.13 -4.87 -4.13
N PHE A 19 23.19 -4.35 -4.91
CA PHE A 19 22.09 -5.09 -5.49
C PHE A 19 22.26 -5.18 -6.99
N THR A 20 22.00 -6.35 -7.56
CA THR A 20 21.90 -6.57 -9.01
C THR A 20 20.73 -7.47 -9.32
N ARG A 21 20.03 -7.17 -10.40
CA ARG A 21 18.92 -7.95 -10.94
C ARG A 21 19.25 -8.41 -12.35
N LYS A 22 19.04 -9.66 -12.61
CA LYS A 22 19.14 -10.23 -13.95
C LYS A 22 17.96 -11.20 -14.14
N GLU A 23 17.05 -10.83 -15.04
CA GLU A 23 15.84 -11.61 -15.29
C GLU A 23 15.08 -11.90 -13.97
N ASP A 24 14.95 -13.14 -13.61
CA ASP A 24 14.25 -13.60 -12.42
C ASP A 24 15.17 -13.83 -11.22
N THR A 25 16.41 -13.36 -11.30
CA THR A 25 17.40 -13.50 -10.22
C THR A 25 17.76 -12.15 -9.65
N ASP A 26 17.59 -12.00 -8.34
CA ASP A 26 18.06 -10.87 -7.55
C ASP A 26 19.27 -11.31 -6.70
N THR A 27 20.35 -10.56 -6.77
CA THR A 27 21.58 -10.82 -6.00
C THR A 27 21.93 -9.62 -5.14
N TYR A 28 22.16 -9.89 -3.87
CA TYR A 28 22.53 -8.91 -2.85
C TYR A 28 23.91 -9.26 -2.31
N HIS A 29 24.84 -8.34 -2.44
CA HIS A 29 26.21 -8.51 -1.92
C HIS A 29 26.45 -7.51 -0.81
N ILE A 30 26.74 -8.01 0.39
CA ILE A 30 26.98 -7.23 1.61
C ILE A 30 28.42 -7.44 2.03
N THR A 31 29.20 -6.38 2.19
CA THR A 31 30.55 -6.46 2.77
C THR A 31 30.58 -5.61 4.02
N GLN A 32 31.13 -6.17 5.10
CA GLN A 32 31.25 -5.47 6.38
C GLN A 32 32.69 -5.55 6.90
N ARG A 33 33.13 -4.47 7.58
CA ARG A 33 34.49 -4.29 8.08
C ARG A 33 34.53 -4.18 9.61
N PHE A 34 33.50 -4.66 10.28
CA PHE A 34 33.48 -4.72 11.74
C PHE A 34 34.47 -5.78 12.26
N GLN A 35 35.08 -5.52 13.41
CA GLN A 35 35.98 -6.50 14.03
C GLN A 35 35.28 -7.83 14.31
N THR A 36 34.04 -7.76 14.78
CA THR A 36 33.13 -8.91 14.90
C THR A 36 32.03 -8.73 13.85
N PRO A 37 31.97 -9.59 12.83
CA PRO A 37 30.94 -9.50 11.80
C PRO A 37 29.53 -9.63 12.40
N LEU A 38 28.62 -8.75 11.96
CA LEU A 38 27.23 -8.79 12.33
C LEU A 38 26.48 -9.83 11.46
N HIS A 39 25.43 -10.43 12.01
CA HIS A 39 24.53 -11.30 11.29
C HIS A 39 23.51 -10.46 10.50
N PRO A 40 23.64 -10.32 9.18
CA PRO A 40 22.73 -9.49 8.42
C PRO A 40 21.37 -10.18 8.27
N VAL A 41 20.32 -9.37 8.35
CA VAL A 41 18.95 -9.75 8.01
C VAL A 41 18.52 -8.93 6.81
N LEU A 42 18.33 -9.59 5.67
CA LEU A 42 17.82 -8.94 4.46
C LEU A 42 16.30 -8.95 4.49
N GLN A 43 15.69 -7.75 4.50
CA GLN A 43 14.26 -7.57 4.34
C GLN A 43 13.96 -6.93 3.00
N ILE A 44 13.13 -7.56 2.19
CA ILE A 44 12.83 -7.12 0.83
C ILE A 44 11.37 -7.37 0.47
N ASN A 45 10.84 -6.56 -0.42
CA ASN A 45 9.55 -6.83 -1.05
C ASN A 45 9.66 -8.00 -2.03
N ALA A 46 8.68 -8.89 -1.98
CA ALA A 46 8.57 -9.95 -2.97
C ALA A 46 8.28 -9.36 -4.37
N ARG A 47 8.83 -9.99 -5.39
CA ARG A 47 8.66 -9.60 -6.81
C ARG A 47 7.60 -10.41 -7.54
N LYS A 48 7.56 -11.69 -7.23
CA LYS A 48 6.68 -12.68 -7.85
C LYS A 48 5.98 -13.50 -6.79
N GLU A 49 4.99 -14.21 -7.21
CA GLU A 49 4.13 -15.01 -6.34
C GLU A 49 4.82 -16.23 -5.71
N LYS A 50 6.05 -16.56 -6.17
CA LYS A 50 6.77 -17.73 -5.70
C LYS A 50 8.29 -17.53 -5.72
N ILE A 51 8.98 -18.21 -4.83
CA ILE A 51 10.44 -18.29 -4.78
C ILE A 51 10.87 -19.69 -5.18
N ARG A 52 11.68 -19.79 -6.24
CA ARG A 52 12.29 -21.07 -6.66
C ARG A 52 13.41 -21.48 -5.72
N SER A 53 14.29 -20.54 -5.39
CA SER A 53 15.40 -20.83 -4.47
C SER A 53 15.91 -19.56 -3.79
N VAL A 54 16.40 -19.74 -2.56
CA VAL A 54 17.21 -18.76 -1.83
C VAL A 54 18.54 -19.40 -1.48
N LYS A 55 19.63 -18.70 -1.72
CA LYS A 55 20.98 -19.11 -1.35
C LYS A 55 21.69 -17.99 -0.58
N VAL A 56 22.43 -18.37 0.44
CA VAL A 56 23.35 -17.49 1.17
C VAL A 56 24.75 -18.07 1.01
N ASN A 57 25.65 -17.32 0.39
CA ASN A 57 27.01 -17.77 0.03
C ASN A 57 27.00 -19.12 -0.70
N ASP A 58 26.11 -19.23 -1.72
CA ASP A 58 25.86 -20.42 -2.54
C ASP A 58 25.29 -21.64 -1.81
N VAL A 59 25.01 -21.54 -0.51
CA VAL A 59 24.35 -22.58 0.28
C VAL A 59 22.85 -22.31 0.34
N PRO A 60 21.99 -23.34 0.11
CA PRO A 60 20.55 -23.18 0.26
C PRO A 60 20.16 -22.62 1.62
N ALA A 61 19.27 -21.65 1.63
CA ALA A 61 18.81 -20.97 2.83
C ALA A 61 17.28 -20.88 2.85
N THR A 62 16.73 -20.67 4.04
CA THR A 62 15.31 -20.45 4.26
C THR A 62 14.98 -18.95 4.25
N TRP A 63 13.74 -18.66 3.97
CA TRP A 63 13.17 -17.33 4.09
C TRP A 63 11.87 -17.38 4.89
N GLN A 64 11.41 -16.24 5.38
CA GLN A 64 10.18 -16.12 6.12
C GLN A 64 9.37 -14.96 5.56
N SER A 65 8.06 -15.14 5.44
CA SER A 65 7.13 -14.04 5.18
C SER A 65 6.93 -13.22 6.46
N ILE A 66 6.85 -11.90 6.32
CA ILE A 66 6.53 -11.00 7.43
C ILE A 66 5.02 -10.75 7.40
N GLU A 67 4.28 -11.38 8.31
CA GLU A 67 2.81 -11.33 8.37
C GLU A 67 2.24 -9.92 8.52
N SER A 68 3.00 -9.01 9.13
CA SER A 68 2.62 -7.60 9.29
C SER A 68 2.95 -6.73 8.08
N ALA A 69 3.38 -7.31 6.96
CA ALA A 69 3.71 -6.54 5.75
C ALA A 69 2.50 -5.81 5.19
N HIS A 70 2.69 -4.52 4.86
CA HIS A 70 1.66 -3.65 4.33
C HIS A 70 2.01 -3.17 2.92
N GLY A 71 1.03 -3.21 2.03
CA GLY A 71 1.16 -2.77 0.63
C GLY A 71 1.77 -3.81 -0.29
N TYR A 72 2.85 -4.45 0.12
CA TYR A 72 3.52 -5.55 -0.60
C TYR A 72 3.95 -6.63 0.37
N PRO A 73 4.03 -7.91 -0.07
CA PRO A 73 4.62 -8.96 0.75
C PRO A 73 6.08 -8.64 1.05
N LEU A 74 6.47 -8.78 2.30
CA LEU A 74 7.82 -8.55 2.78
C LEU A 74 8.44 -9.87 3.22
N LEU A 75 9.65 -10.13 2.76
CA LEU A 75 10.42 -11.33 3.07
C LEU A 75 11.59 -11.00 3.97
N SER A 76 11.94 -11.93 4.86
CA SER A 76 13.10 -11.87 5.73
C SER A 76 14.01 -13.07 5.45
N ILE A 77 15.29 -12.80 5.18
CA ILE A 77 16.34 -13.81 4.96
C ILE A 77 17.46 -13.49 5.93
N GLN A 78 17.78 -14.44 6.78
CA GLN A 78 18.88 -14.33 7.74
C GLN A 78 20.17 -14.93 7.16
N ALA A 79 21.29 -14.30 7.44
CA ALA A 79 22.59 -14.79 7.04
C ALA A 79 23.58 -14.84 8.21
N GLU A 80 24.53 -15.73 8.12
CA GLU A 80 25.62 -15.84 9.08
C GLU A 80 26.50 -14.60 9.08
N GLY A 81 27.10 -14.30 10.25
CA GLY A 81 28.00 -13.16 10.45
C GLY A 81 29.35 -13.38 9.81
N THR A 82 29.48 -13.01 8.54
CA THR A 82 30.75 -13.06 7.79
C THR A 82 31.13 -11.67 7.26
N SER A 83 32.40 -11.44 6.95
CA SER A 83 32.87 -10.17 6.37
C SER A 83 32.30 -9.90 4.98
N SER A 84 31.87 -10.93 4.27
CA SER A 84 31.23 -10.84 2.95
C SER A 84 30.09 -11.87 2.86
N THR A 85 28.91 -11.39 2.52
CA THR A 85 27.70 -12.22 2.38
C THR A 85 27.07 -11.95 1.02
N THR A 86 26.80 -13.01 0.28
CA THR A 86 26.03 -12.95 -0.97
C THR A 86 24.71 -13.67 -0.77
N ILE A 87 23.59 -12.99 -1.02
CA ILE A 87 22.26 -13.58 -0.99
C ILE A 87 21.70 -13.56 -2.41
N THR A 88 21.32 -14.72 -2.92
CA THR A 88 20.74 -14.89 -4.25
C THR A 88 19.33 -15.43 -4.11
N ILE A 89 18.37 -14.80 -4.80
CA ILE A 89 16.97 -15.19 -4.82
C ILE A 89 16.56 -15.42 -6.27
N GLU A 90 16.08 -16.59 -6.57
CA GLU A 90 15.47 -16.96 -7.84
C GLU A 90 13.96 -16.93 -7.70
N TRP A 91 13.32 -16.05 -8.45
CA TRP A 91 11.87 -15.88 -8.46
C TRP A 91 11.20 -16.78 -9.49
N GLU A 92 9.96 -17.19 -9.22
CA GLU A 92 9.14 -18.01 -10.11
C GLU A 92 7.68 -17.53 -10.11
N GLY A 93 6.94 -17.83 -11.17
CA GLY A 93 5.51 -17.54 -11.31
C GLY A 93 5.22 -16.13 -11.83
N ALA A 94 3.98 -15.68 -11.60
CA ALA A 94 3.50 -14.40 -12.07
C ALA A 94 3.99 -13.24 -11.20
N PRO A 95 4.06 -12.01 -11.74
CA PRO A 95 4.24 -10.81 -10.95
C PRO A 95 3.12 -10.65 -9.91
N LEU A 96 3.44 -10.03 -8.78
CA LEU A 96 2.45 -9.71 -7.78
C LEU A 96 1.56 -8.56 -8.24
N HIS A 97 0.28 -8.70 -7.96
CA HIS A 97 -0.73 -7.71 -8.28
C HIS A 97 -1.20 -7.01 -7.00
N THR A 98 -1.10 -5.70 -6.97
CA THR A 98 -1.73 -4.90 -5.91
C THR A 98 -3.13 -4.51 -6.35
N LEU A 99 -4.05 -4.41 -5.39
CA LEU A 99 -5.34 -3.78 -5.63
C LEU A 99 -5.11 -2.31 -6.04
N ALA A 100 -5.92 -1.82 -6.96
CA ALA A 100 -5.68 -0.54 -7.62
C ALA A 100 -5.37 0.59 -6.62
N ALA A 101 -4.34 1.38 -6.97
CA ALA A 101 -3.90 2.53 -6.17
C ALA A 101 -4.86 3.74 -6.22
N GLN A 102 -5.98 3.63 -6.94
CA GLN A 102 -6.97 4.71 -7.04
C GLN A 102 -7.86 4.72 -5.80
N GLU A 103 -7.95 5.88 -5.17
CA GLU A 103 -8.88 6.14 -4.09
C GLU A 103 -10.28 6.40 -4.69
N PRO A 104 -11.23 5.45 -4.64
CA PRO A 104 -12.55 5.68 -5.17
C PRO A 104 -13.32 6.69 -4.31
N VAL A 105 -14.00 7.62 -4.98
CA VAL A 105 -14.96 8.53 -4.34
C VAL A 105 -16.30 7.83 -4.24
N ILE A 106 -16.81 7.70 -3.03
CA ILE A 106 -18.02 6.93 -2.73
C ILE A 106 -18.98 7.77 -1.91
N ALA A 107 -20.23 7.85 -2.32
CA ALA A 107 -21.28 8.49 -1.52
C ALA A 107 -21.46 7.76 -0.18
N SER A 108 -21.82 8.47 0.88
CA SER A 108 -22.24 7.85 2.13
C SER A 108 -23.37 6.86 1.88
N ASN A 109 -23.28 5.64 2.44
CA ASN A 109 -24.14 4.49 2.13
C ASN A 109 -23.99 3.94 0.69
N GLY A 110 -22.97 4.37 -0.05
CA GLY A 110 -22.66 3.87 -1.39
C GLY A 110 -22.05 2.47 -1.37
N LYS A 111 -21.85 1.92 -2.56
CA LYS A 111 -21.26 0.58 -2.75
C LYS A 111 -19.85 0.71 -3.29
N LEU A 112 -18.95 -0.07 -2.72
CA LEU A 112 -17.60 -0.30 -3.21
C LEU A 112 -17.52 -1.69 -3.85
N ALA A 113 -16.92 -1.77 -5.03
CA ALA A 113 -16.58 -3.03 -5.68
C ALA A 113 -15.10 -2.97 -6.11
N LEU A 114 -14.27 -3.85 -5.54
CA LEU A 114 -12.87 -4.01 -5.92
C LEU A 114 -12.70 -5.30 -6.69
N GLN A 115 -12.09 -5.22 -7.88
CA GLN A 115 -11.74 -6.40 -8.65
C GLN A 115 -10.51 -7.05 -8.01
N ILE A 116 -10.57 -8.36 -7.79
CA ILE A 116 -9.44 -9.15 -7.31
C ILE A 116 -8.69 -9.65 -8.55
N PRO A 117 -7.39 -9.33 -8.70
CA PRO A 117 -6.59 -9.80 -9.81
C PRO A 117 -6.57 -11.33 -9.91
N SER A 118 -6.46 -11.85 -11.12
CA SER A 118 -6.35 -13.30 -11.35
C SER A 118 -5.15 -13.87 -10.60
N GLY A 119 -5.34 -14.99 -9.93
CA GLY A 119 -4.31 -15.63 -9.11
C GLY A 119 -4.22 -15.09 -7.67
N ALA A 120 -4.88 -13.97 -7.37
CA ALA A 120 -4.96 -13.43 -6.00
C ALA A 120 -6.29 -13.79 -5.32
N SER A 121 -6.32 -13.76 -4.00
CA SER A 121 -7.52 -13.91 -3.17
C SER A 121 -7.45 -13.02 -1.94
N ILE A 122 -8.62 -12.74 -1.35
CA ILE A 122 -8.74 -12.00 -0.08
C ILE A 122 -9.32 -12.94 0.96
N SER A 123 -8.67 -13.04 2.12
CA SER A 123 -9.08 -13.95 3.20
C SER A 123 -9.58 -13.24 4.45
N GLN A 124 -9.14 -12.01 4.70
CA GLN A 124 -9.53 -11.24 5.88
C GLN A 124 -9.70 -9.76 5.57
N VAL A 125 -10.44 -9.07 6.42
CA VAL A 125 -10.64 -7.62 6.37
C VAL A 125 -10.37 -7.03 7.75
N TYR A 126 -9.60 -5.96 7.81
CA TYR A 126 -9.39 -5.17 9.01
C TYR A 126 -9.85 -3.72 8.76
N ASP A 127 -10.90 -3.32 9.44
CA ASP A 127 -11.54 -2.01 9.31
C ASP A 127 -11.46 -1.22 10.64
N PRO A 128 -10.32 -0.57 10.91
CA PRO A 128 -10.12 0.16 12.16
C PRO A 128 -11.02 1.39 12.30
N GLN A 129 -11.52 1.91 11.19
CA GLN A 129 -12.37 3.11 11.17
C GLN A 129 -13.86 2.78 11.10
N SER A 130 -14.22 1.49 11.05
CA SER A 130 -15.60 1.01 11.00
C SER A 130 -16.42 1.59 9.84
N VAL A 131 -15.78 1.75 8.68
CA VAL A 131 -16.41 2.34 7.48
C VAL A 131 -17.15 1.31 6.62
N LEU A 132 -16.98 0.01 6.90
CA LEU A 132 -17.67 -1.06 6.21
C LEU A 132 -18.96 -1.44 6.98
N ALA A 133 -20.14 -1.11 6.45
CA ALA A 133 -21.41 -1.53 7.04
C ALA A 133 -21.63 -3.04 6.84
N LYS A 134 -21.35 -3.52 5.61
CA LYS A 134 -21.40 -4.93 5.19
C LYS A 134 -20.34 -5.15 4.12
N HIS A 135 -19.78 -6.35 4.07
CA HIS A 135 -18.88 -6.75 2.98
C HIS A 135 -19.03 -8.22 2.64
N THR A 136 -18.64 -8.57 1.43
CA THR A 136 -18.55 -9.94 0.93
C THR A 136 -17.25 -10.13 0.17
N MET A 137 -16.58 -11.24 0.43
CA MET A 137 -15.35 -11.64 -0.26
C MET A 137 -15.71 -12.75 -1.25
N GLY A 138 -15.61 -12.43 -2.55
CA GLY A 138 -15.79 -13.39 -3.64
C GLY A 138 -14.45 -13.76 -4.26
N ALA A 139 -14.45 -14.74 -5.16
CA ALA A 139 -13.24 -15.18 -5.84
C ALA A 139 -12.63 -14.11 -6.77
N THR A 140 -13.45 -13.24 -7.34
CA THR A 140 -13.04 -12.24 -8.35
C THR A 140 -13.33 -10.81 -7.93
N ALA A 141 -14.05 -10.60 -6.84
CA ALA A 141 -14.41 -9.27 -6.37
C ALA A 141 -14.63 -9.23 -4.86
N PHE A 142 -14.18 -8.16 -4.25
CA PHE A 142 -14.59 -7.73 -2.91
C PHE A 142 -15.66 -6.66 -3.05
N ASN A 143 -16.80 -6.85 -2.40
CA ASN A 143 -17.90 -5.90 -2.41
C ASN A 143 -18.22 -5.43 -1.01
N ALA A 144 -18.44 -4.13 -0.84
CA ALA A 144 -18.78 -3.57 0.46
C ALA A 144 -19.84 -2.47 0.33
N GLN A 145 -20.62 -2.29 1.38
CA GLN A 145 -21.45 -1.10 1.59
C GLN A 145 -20.71 -0.19 2.55
N ILE A 146 -20.47 1.03 2.12
CA ILE A 146 -19.71 2.03 2.87
C ILE A 146 -20.62 2.83 3.77
N LYS A 147 -20.17 3.13 4.97
CA LYS A 147 -20.80 4.06 5.93
C LYS A 147 -19.70 4.94 6.52
N GLY A 148 -20.08 6.03 7.15
CA GLY A 148 -19.15 6.90 7.88
C GLY A 148 -19.29 8.36 7.49
N GLU A 149 -18.50 9.17 8.14
CA GLU A 149 -18.42 10.61 7.90
C GLU A 149 -17.66 10.89 6.60
N PRO A 150 -17.95 12.01 5.93
CA PRO A 150 -17.18 12.45 4.76
C PRO A 150 -15.69 12.61 5.06
N GLY A 151 -14.84 12.21 4.10
CA GLY A 151 -13.40 12.33 4.22
C GLY A 151 -12.64 11.09 3.74
N HIS A 152 -11.32 11.12 3.97
CA HIS A 152 -10.42 10.01 3.63
C HIS A 152 -10.49 8.91 4.67
N HIS A 153 -10.64 7.69 4.21
CA HIS A 153 -10.68 6.50 5.07
C HIS A 153 -9.83 5.39 4.48
N THR A 154 -9.31 4.54 5.36
CA THR A 154 -8.52 3.37 4.97
C THR A 154 -8.98 2.15 5.74
N PHE A 155 -9.21 1.07 5.04
CA PHE A 155 -9.32 -0.27 5.60
C PHE A 155 -8.29 -1.19 4.93
N PHE A 156 -8.09 -2.37 5.46
CA PHE A 156 -7.07 -3.29 4.97
C PHE A 156 -7.72 -4.62 4.61
N VAL A 157 -7.23 -5.24 3.54
CA VAL A 157 -7.59 -6.60 3.16
C VAL A 157 -6.35 -7.49 3.17
N TYR A 158 -6.47 -8.67 3.74
CA TYR A 158 -5.39 -9.66 3.74
C TYR A 158 -5.43 -10.41 2.42
N THR A 159 -4.41 -10.18 1.61
CA THR A 159 -4.29 -10.67 0.24
C THR A 159 -3.30 -11.82 0.19
N HIS A 160 -3.65 -12.85 -0.57
CA HIS A 160 -2.81 -14.02 -0.86
C HIS A 160 -2.64 -14.16 -2.37
N GLN A 161 -1.41 -14.39 -2.83
CA GLN A 161 -1.10 -14.75 -4.22
C GLN A 161 0.11 -15.70 -4.25
N GLY A 162 -0.09 -16.93 -4.72
CA GLY A 162 0.94 -17.96 -4.74
C GLY A 162 1.42 -18.33 -3.32
N GLU A 163 2.67 -18.07 -3.00
CA GLU A 163 3.27 -18.28 -1.67
C GLU A 163 3.34 -16.98 -0.84
N MET A 164 2.77 -15.88 -1.34
CA MET A 164 2.92 -14.55 -0.77
C MET A 164 1.64 -14.07 -0.12
N ASP A 165 1.79 -13.51 1.09
CA ASP A 165 0.72 -12.93 1.89
C ASP A 165 1.07 -11.52 2.33
N TRP A 166 0.08 -10.61 2.35
CA TRP A 166 0.27 -9.24 2.84
C TRP A 166 -1.04 -8.54 3.13
N TRP A 167 -0.97 -7.48 3.94
CA TRP A 167 -2.07 -6.55 4.11
C TRP A 167 -2.05 -5.48 3.03
N GLN A 168 -3.10 -5.42 2.22
CA GLN A 168 -3.27 -4.39 1.20
C GLN A 168 -4.14 -3.26 1.76
N PRO A 169 -3.63 -2.02 1.88
CA PRO A 169 -4.46 -0.87 2.22
C PRO A 169 -5.40 -0.54 1.07
N VAL A 170 -6.64 -0.24 1.40
CA VAL A 170 -7.67 0.26 0.49
C VAL A 170 -8.09 1.63 0.98
N ASN A 171 -7.70 2.65 0.24
CA ASN A 171 -8.06 4.04 0.52
C ASN A 171 -9.36 4.36 -0.20
N ILE A 172 -10.28 5.03 0.49
CA ILE A 172 -11.55 5.51 -0.06
C ILE A 172 -11.78 6.95 0.39
N TYR A 173 -12.46 7.73 -0.44
CA TYR A 173 -12.97 9.02 -0.06
C TYR A 173 -14.50 8.96 0.04
N ILE A 174 -15.05 9.21 1.22
CA ILE A 174 -16.50 9.30 1.42
C ILE A 174 -16.94 10.74 1.12
N GLU A 175 -17.76 10.87 0.07
CA GLU A 175 -18.26 12.16 -0.36
C GLU A 175 -19.35 12.68 0.58
N ASN A 176 -19.34 13.99 0.82
CA ASN A 176 -20.42 14.67 1.52
C ASN A 176 -21.65 14.73 0.62
N THR A 177 -22.60 13.83 0.83
CA THR A 177 -23.87 13.79 0.10
C THR A 177 -24.88 14.85 0.57
N ARG A 178 -24.44 15.91 1.27
CA ARG A 178 -25.33 17.04 1.46
C ARG A 178 -25.78 17.48 0.08
N LYS A 179 -27.04 17.21 -0.23
CA LYS A 179 -27.69 17.75 -1.42
C LYS A 179 -27.35 19.24 -1.48
N ALA A 180 -26.70 19.67 -2.56
CA ALA A 180 -26.64 21.09 -2.83
C ALA A 180 -28.08 21.63 -2.65
N PRO A 181 -28.28 22.68 -1.88
CA PRO A 181 -29.60 23.20 -1.67
C PRO A 181 -30.27 23.35 -3.04
N SER A 182 -31.44 22.74 -3.21
CA SER A 182 -32.16 22.85 -4.49
C SER A 182 -32.52 24.33 -4.71
N TYR A 183 -32.58 24.76 -5.97
CA TYR A 183 -32.97 26.12 -6.29
C TYR A 183 -34.31 26.51 -5.63
N THR A 184 -35.17 25.54 -5.33
CA THR A 184 -36.41 25.68 -4.58
C THR A 184 -36.19 26.03 -3.10
N ASP A 185 -35.07 25.61 -2.50
CA ASP A 185 -34.78 25.95 -1.11
C ASP A 185 -34.39 27.42 -0.93
N PHE A 186 -34.05 28.09 -2.03
CA PHE A 186 -33.82 29.55 -2.06
C PHE A 186 -35.07 30.35 -2.41
N ALA A 187 -36.15 29.70 -2.84
CA ALA A 187 -37.39 30.38 -3.22
C ALA A 187 -38.10 31.06 -2.02
N ASP A 188 -37.84 30.59 -0.80
CA ASP A 188 -38.35 31.18 0.44
C ASP A 188 -37.45 32.26 1.04
N ILE A 189 -36.28 32.53 0.45
CA ILE A 189 -35.40 33.60 0.90
C ILE A 189 -35.95 34.89 0.35
N ARG A 190 -36.81 35.54 1.14
CA ARG A 190 -37.34 36.87 0.79
C ARG A 190 -36.19 37.84 0.66
N PRO A 191 -36.12 38.66 -0.44
CA PRO A 191 -35.05 39.62 -0.68
C PRO A 191 -34.79 40.58 0.50
N GLU A 192 -35.81 40.84 1.28
CA GLU A 192 -35.76 41.72 2.45
C GLU A 192 -34.96 41.15 3.63
N LYS A 193 -34.69 39.79 3.64
CA LYS A 193 -33.87 39.14 4.65
C LYS A 193 -32.43 38.84 4.16
N CYS A 194 -32.18 39.01 2.86
CA CYS A 194 -30.85 38.86 2.31
C CYS A 194 -30.11 40.18 2.40
N ARG A 195 -29.28 40.36 3.43
CA ARG A 195 -28.34 41.49 3.48
C ARG A 195 -27.15 41.20 2.59
N MET A 196 -27.35 41.32 1.28
CA MET A 196 -26.26 41.16 0.29
C MET A 196 -25.10 42.15 0.51
N VAL A 197 -25.41 43.32 1.12
CA VAL A 197 -24.41 44.33 1.47
C VAL A 197 -23.39 43.82 2.51
N ASP A 198 -23.81 42.92 3.41
CA ASP A 198 -22.90 42.39 4.41
C ASP A 198 -22.00 41.27 3.86
N PHE A 199 -22.45 40.58 2.81
CA PHE A 199 -21.65 39.53 2.14
C PHE A 199 -20.50 40.18 1.34
N ASP A 200 -20.77 41.20 0.57
CA ASP A 200 -19.73 41.92 -0.19
C ASP A 200 -18.74 42.65 0.74
N ARG A 201 -19.18 43.14 1.89
CA ARG A 201 -18.30 43.72 2.91
C ARG A 201 -17.41 42.67 3.57
N GLN A 202 -17.91 41.48 3.87
CA GLN A 202 -17.11 40.40 4.45
C GLN A 202 -16.10 39.85 3.43
N LEU A 203 -16.48 39.74 2.15
CA LEU A 203 -15.56 39.33 1.10
C LEU A 203 -14.44 40.34 0.87
N ASN A 204 -14.76 41.62 0.85
CA ASN A 204 -13.78 42.69 0.68
C ASN A 204 -12.88 42.86 1.89
N ALA A 205 -13.36 42.62 3.13
CA ALA A 205 -12.54 42.66 4.32
C ALA A 205 -11.52 41.49 4.35
N SER A 206 -11.89 40.29 3.85
CA SER A 206 -10.99 39.16 3.81
C SER A 206 -9.92 39.23 2.70
N VAL A 207 -10.09 40.11 1.70
CA VAL A 207 -9.11 40.30 0.62
C VAL A 207 -8.10 41.41 0.92
N THR A 208 -8.39 42.29 1.89
CA THR A 208 -7.51 43.41 2.26
C THR A 208 -6.58 43.10 3.44
N ASP A 209 -6.74 41.92 4.11
CA ASP A 209 -5.90 41.48 5.23
C ASP A 209 -4.90 40.36 4.86
N ILE A 210 -4.52 40.23 3.57
CA ILE A 210 -3.46 39.34 3.09
C ILE A 210 -2.24 40.15 2.67
#